data_5be4c33b2a00cc50167d33cc4289ee5e
#
_entry.id   5be4c33b2a00cc50167d33cc4289ee5e
#
_cell.length_a   1.000
_cell.length_b   1.000
_cell.length_c   1.000
_cell.angle_alpha   90.00
_cell.angle_beta   90.00
_cell.angle_gamma   90.00
#
_symmetry.space_group_name_H-M   'P 1'
#
loop_
_entity.id
_entity.type
_entity.pdbx_description
1 polymer ?
#
loop_
_entity_poly.entity_id
_entity_poly.type
_entity_poly.pdbx_seq_one_letter_code
_entity_poly.pdbx_strand_id
1 'polypeptide(L)'
;MGELVTFSSSTGPNLAGIIEVPERAVRGWGVFAHGFTLGKDCPAAARICKQLAADGIGMLRFDALGLGGSEGDWGDGSFTVKVDDIVKACDFMADRATPADMLVGHSWGGAAVIAAARQSPGVRSVVTLAAPVDPRHVEKHYDAVVDRCLSEGSADWMVGGRTLTLKRAFVEDVRRAHLHDKIKGLQLPLLILHSPTDNTVGIENASEIFRLARHPRSVVSLEGSDHLLTARGQAHRAGRIIGAWADAYLGDP
;
A
#
# COMPACT_ATOMS: atom_id res chain seq x y z
N MET A 1 -17.02 -8.11 10.83
CA MET A 1 -17.16 -8.98 9.62
C MET A 1 -16.83 -8.11 8.40
N GLY A 2 -16.00 -8.61 7.46
CA GLY A 2 -15.63 -7.83 6.28
C GLY A 2 -16.79 -7.70 5.28
N GLU A 3 -17.08 -6.49 4.82
CA GLU A 3 -18.04 -6.18 3.77
C GLU A 3 -17.34 -6.24 2.41
N LEU A 4 -17.83 -7.07 1.48
CA LEU A 4 -17.34 -7.12 0.10
C LEU A 4 -17.83 -5.90 -0.66
N VAL A 5 -16.92 -5.22 -1.36
CA VAL A 5 -17.22 -4.02 -2.13
C VAL A 5 -16.49 -4.04 -3.47
N THR A 6 -17.01 -3.25 -4.41
CA THR A 6 -16.36 -2.94 -5.68
C THR A 6 -16.42 -1.45 -5.95
N PHE A 7 -15.37 -0.92 -6.59
CA PHE A 7 -15.31 0.47 -7.03
C PHE A 7 -14.45 0.58 -8.29
N SER A 8 -14.63 1.64 -9.07
CA SER A 8 -13.92 1.79 -10.33
C SER A 8 -12.46 2.17 -10.14
N SER A 9 -11.56 1.50 -10.86
CA SER A 9 -10.17 1.92 -11.05
C SER A 9 -10.09 3.27 -11.75
N SER A 10 -8.98 3.95 -11.62
CA SER A 10 -8.62 5.14 -12.39
C SER A 10 -8.61 4.89 -13.91
N THR A 11 -8.45 3.63 -14.32
CA THR A 11 -8.46 3.19 -15.73
C THR A 11 -9.80 2.61 -16.19
N GLY A 12 -10.82 2.55 -15.31
CA GLY A 12 -12.19 2.14 -15.64
C GLY A 12 -12.65 0.79 -15.08
N PRO A 13 -11.90 -0.33 -15.16
CA PRO A 13 -12.31 -1.63 -14.61
C PRO A 13 -12.60 -1.58 -13.12
N ASN A 14 -13.45 -2.52 -12.63
CA ASN A 14 -13.79 -2.59 -11.22
C ASN A 14 -12.70 -3.25 -10.38
N LEU A 15 -12.39 -2.65 -9.24
CA LEU A 15 -11.49 -3.18 -8.22
C LEU A 15 -12.30 -3.84 -7.11
N ALA A 16 -11.88 -5.04 -6.71
CA ALA A 16 -12.49 -5.79 -5.63
C ALA A 16 -11.86 -5.42 -4.28
N GLY A 17 -12.68 -5.03 -3.33
CA GLY A 17 -12.27 -4.64 -1.99
C GLY A 17 -13.00 -5.38 -0.87
N ILE A 18 -12.50 -5.22 0.34
CA ILE A 18 -13.15 -5.60 1.59
C ILE A 18 -13.01 -4.45 2.56
N ILE A 19 -14.14 -4.00 3.11
CA ILE A 19 -14.15 -3.08 4.25
C ILE A 19 -14.22 -3.91 5.52
N GLU A 20 -13.18 -3.86 6.34
CA GLU A 20 -13.21 -4.38 7.71
C GLU A 20 -13.89 -3.33 8.59
N VAL A 21 -15.16 -3.57 8.92
CA VAL A 21 -15.99 -2.65 9.70
C VAL A 21 -15.69 -2.86 11.19
N PRO A 22 -15.47 -1.78 11.98
CA PRO A 22 -15.29 -1.90 13.42
C PRO A 22 -16.54 -2.46 14.12
N GLU A 23 -16.31 -3.31 15.11
CA GLU A 23 -17.38 -3.80 16.02
C GLU A 23 -17.53 -2.92 17.27
N ARG A 24 -16.65 -1.93 17.44
CA ARG A 24 -16.62 -0.96 18.54
C ARG A 24 -16.96 0.44 18.01
N ALA A 25 -16.96 1.43 18.91
CA ALA A 25 -17.05 2.84 18.51
C ALA A 25 -16.01 3.17 17.45
N VAL A 26 -16.45 3.75 16.35
CA VAL A 26 -15.58 4.09 15.22
C VAL A 26 -14.72 5.28 15.62
N ARG A 27 -13.40 5.11 15.50
CA ARG A 27 -12.40 6.15 15.77
C ARG A 27 -11.84 6.78 14.50
N GLY A 28 -12.06 6.15 13.35
CA GLY A 28 -11.61 6.64 12.05
C GLY A 28 -11.64 5.54 11.00
N TRP A 29 -11.24 5.90 9.79
CA TRP A 29 -11.21 5.01 8.64
C TRP A 29 -9.87 5.10 7.92
N GLY A 30 -9.51 4.04 7.21
CA GLY A 30 -8.29 4.03 6.42
C GLY A 30 -8.39 3.16 5.18
N VAL A 31 -7.39 3.34 4.29
CA VAL A 31 -7.21 2.53 3.08
C VAL A 31 -5.87 1.82 3.17
N PHE A 32 -5.84 0.52 2.85
CA PHE A 32 -4.64 -0.30 2.83
C PHE A 32 -4.24 -0.67 1.40
N ALA A 33 -3.03 -0.31 1.00
CA ALA A 33 -2.41 -0.66 -0.28
C ALA A 33 -1.39 -1.80 -0.11
N HIS A 34 -1.65 -2.94 -0.74
CA HIS A 34 -0.76 -4.10 -0.71
C HIS A 34 0.49 -3.93 -1.58
N GLY A 35 1.51 -4.79 -1.36
CA GLY A 35 2.77 -4.82 -2.10
C GLY A 35 2.63 -5.26 -3.57
N PHE A 36 3.76 -5.25 -4.27
CA PHE A 36 3.86 -5.65 -5.68
C PHE A 36 3.37 -7.08 -5.88
N THR A 37 2.49 -7.30 -6.86
CA THR A 37 1.88 -8.59 -7.20
C THR A 37 1.20 -9.36 -6.05
N LEU A 38 0.99 -8.74 -4.91
CA LEU A 38 0.21 -9.31 -3.81
C LEU A 38 -1.30 -9.10 -4.05
N GLY A 39 -2.11 -9.30 -3.04
CA GLY A 39 -3.56 -9.04 -3.07
C GLY A 39 -4.07 -8.59 -1.71
N LYS A 40 -5.34 -8.18 -1.67
CA LYS A 40 -6.01 -7.73 -0.44
C LYS A 40 -6.02 -8.78 0.68
N ASP A 41 -5.90 -10.05 0.33
CA ASP A 41 -5.95 -11.18 1.27
C ASP A 41 -4.56 -11.66 1.73
N CYS A 42 -3.47 -10.99 1.29
CA CYS A 42 -2.14 -11.30 1.81
C CYS A 42 -2.07 -11.10 3.34
N PRO A 43 -1.18 -11.84 4.05
CA PRO A 43 -1.13 -11.82 5.51
C PRO A 43 -1.00 -10.43 6.11
N ALA A 44 -0.17 -9.55 5.52
CA ALA A 44 -0.02 -8.17 5.98
C ALA A 44 -1.34 -7.41 5.87
N ALA A 45 -1.97 -7.37 4.68
CA ALA A 45 -3.21 -6.63 4.47
C ALA A 45 -4.36 -7.15 5.36
N ALA A 46 -4.66 -8.45 5.27
CA ALA A 46 -5.82 -9.02 5.96
C ALA A 46 -5.71 -8.92 7.49
N ARG A 47 -4.53 -9.25 8.06
CA ARG A 47 -4.37 -9.30 9.52
C ARG A 47 -4.23 -7.91 10.13
N ILE A 48 -3.54 -6.98 9.46
CA ILE A 48 -3.42 -5.61 9.94
C ILE A 48 -4.78 -4.93 9.90
N CYS A 49 -5.53 -5.01 8.79
CA CYS A 49 -6.85 -4.38 8.68
C CYS A 49 -7.84 -4.93 9.71
N LYS A 50 -7.85 -6.25 9.94
CA LYS A 50 -8.68 -6.85 11.00
C LYS A 50 -8.28 -6.40 12.41
N GLN A 51 -6.98 -6.26 12.69
CA GLN A 51 -6.52 -5.75 13.98
C GLN A 51 -6.95 -4.29 14.17
N LEU A 52 -6.80 -3.45 13.16
CA LEU A 52 -7.23 -2.05 13.22
C LEU A 52 -8.75 -1.93 13.39
N ALA A 53 -9.54 -2.75 12.70
CA ALA A 53 -10.99 -2.78 12.87
C ALA A 53 -11.38 -3.22 14.30
N ALA A 54 -10.69 -4.20 14.89
CA ALA A 54 -10.89 -4.59 16.27
C ALA A 54 -10.56 -3.45 17.27
N ASP A 55 -9.67 -2.54 16.88
CA ASP A 55 -9.28 -1.36 17.67
C ASP A 55 -10.13 -0.11 17.33
N GLY A 56 -11.21 -0.25 16.53
CA GLY A 56 -12.13 0.82 16.18
C GLY A 56 -11.78 1.62 14.92
N ILE A 57 -10.78 1.20 14.15
CA ILE A 57 -10.38 1.87 12.89
C ILE A 57 -10.82 1.00 11.70
N GLY A 58 -11.86 1.44 11.00
CA GLY A 58 -12.33 0.73 9.81
C GLY A 58 -11.33 0.81 8.66
N MET A 59 -11.19 -0.28 7.89
CA MET A 59 -10.16 -0.35 6.85
C MET A 59 -10.70 -0.92 5.54
N LEU A 60 -10.53 -0.18 4.46
CA LEU A 60 -10.67 -0.71 3.10
C LEU A 60 -9.33 -1.30 2.65
N ARG A 61 -9.33 -2.57 2.26
CA ARG A 61 -8.23 -3.22 1.54
C ARG A 61 -8.75 -3.72 0.21
N PHE A 62 -8.02 -3.54 -0.88
CA PHE A 62 -8.47 -3.87 -2.22
C PHE A 62 -7.36 -4.53 -3.05
N ASP A 63 -7.75 -5.31 -4.06
CA ASP A 63 -6.85 -5.86 -5.06
C ASP A 63 -6.52 -4.80 -6.12
N ALA A 64 -5.26 -4.68 -6.51
CA ALA A 64 -4.88 -3.86 -7.64
C ALA A 64 -5.41 -4.44 -8.96
N LEU A 65 -5.44 -3.62 -10.00
CA LEU A 65 -5.89 -3.95 -11.35
C LEU A 65 -5.35 -5.33 -11.80
N GLY A 66 -6.23 -6.20 -12.30
CA GLY A 66 -5.90 -7.53 -12.80
C GLY A 66 -5.40 -8.52 -11.76
N LEU A 67 -5.50 -8.22 -10.46
CA LEU A 67 -5.13 -9.11 -9.36
C LEU A 67 -6.35 -9.53 -8.54
N GLY A 68 -6.27 -10.74 -7.98
CA GLY A 68 -7.29 -11.25 -7.06
C GLY A 68 -8.68 -11.27 -7.68
N GLY A 69 -9.60 -10.50 -7.11
CA GLY A 69 -10.97 -10.33 -7.61
C GLY A 69 -11.19 -9.08 -8.46
N SER A 70 -10.15 -8.27 -8.69
CA SER A 70 -10.23 -7.08 -9.53
C SER A 70 -10.22 -7.43 -11.02
N GLU A 71 -10.99 -6.66 -11.79
CA GLU A 71 -11.05 -6.76 -13.25
C GLU A 71 -9.82 -6.15 -13.93
N GLY A 72 -9.76 -6.26 -15.26
CA GLY A 72 -8.71 -5.70 -16.10
C GLY A 72 -7.49 -6.61 -16.25
N ASP A 73 -6.46 -6.09 -16.90
CA ASP A 73 -5.17 -6.76 -17.07
C ASP A 73 -4.13 -6.12 -16.15
N TRP A 74 -3.38 -6.94 -15.41
CA TRP A 74 -2.32 -6.45 -14.54
C TRP A 74 -1.27 -5.60 -15.28
N GLY A 75 -0.99 -5.95 -16.55
CA GLY A 75 -0.04 -5.24 -17.39
C GLY A 75 -0.48 -3.81 -17.77
N ASP A 76 -1.77 -3.48 -17.63
CA ASP A 76 -2.30 -2.13 -17.80
C ASP A 76 -2.18 -1.28 -16.53
N GLY A 77 -1.75 -1.91 -15.43
CA GLY A 77 -1.36 -1.20 -14.23
C GLY A 77 -0.01 -0.49 -14.38
N SER A 78 0.33 0.29 -13.38
CA SER A 78 1.63 0.95 -13.25
C SER A 78 1.80 1.51 -11.83
N PHE A 79 2.90 2.18 -11.54
CA PHE A 79 3.03 2.91 -10.27
C PHE A 79 2.02 4.06 -10.19
N THR A 80 1.88 4.81 -11.28
CA THR A 80 0.91 5.91 -11.39
C THR A 80 -0.52 5.40 -11.22
N VAL A 81 -0.92 4.34 -11.94
CA VAL A 81 -2.25 3.73 -11.79
C VAL A 81 -2.50 3.27 -10.34
N LYS A 82 -1.51 2.67 -9.69
CA LYS A 82 -1.65 2.26 -8.28
C LYS A 82 -1.85 3.46 -7.35
N VAL A 83 -1.17 4.57 -7.59
CA VAL A 83 -1.35 5.82 -6.85
C VAL A 83 -2.77 6.37 -7.05
N ASP A 84 -3.21 6.45 -8.30
CA ASP A 84 -4.53 6.98 -8.67
C ASP A 84 -5.66 6.07 -8.14
N ASP A 85 -5.47 4.75 -8.13
CA ASP A 85 -6.44 3.80 -7.56
C ASP A 85 -6.55 3.92 -6.03
N ILE A 86 -5.48 4.30 -5.32
CA ILE A 86 -5.55 4.64 -3.89
C ILE A 86 -6.40 5.90 -3.69
N VAL A 87 -6.26 6.91 -4.54
CA VAL A 87 -7.12 8.11 -4.51
C VAL A 87 -8.58 7.73 -4.77
N LYS A 88 -8.84 6.89 -5.79
CA LYS A 88 -10.20 6.36 -6.07
C LYS A 88 -10.78 5.57 -4.88
N ALA A 89 -9.95 4.81 -4.17
CA ALA A 89 -10.37 4.13 -2.95
C ALA A 89 -10.77 5.13 -1.84
N CYS A 90 -10.05 6.24 -1.70
CA CYS A 90 -10.41 7.31 -0.76
C CYS A 90 -11.72 8.03 -1.16
N ASP A 91 -11.89 8.33 -2.46
CA ASP A 91 -13.15 8.91 -2.99
C ASP A 91 -14.33 7.97 -2.70
N PHE A 92 -14.19 6.68 -3.01
CA PHE A 92 -15.20 5.65 -2.73
C PHE A 92 -15.57 5.58 -1.24
N MET A 93 -14.60 5.67 -0.33
CA MET A 93 -14.85 5.71 1.11
C MET A 93 -15.57 7.00 1.52
N ALA A 94 -15.23 8.14 0.95
CA ALA A 94 -15.88 9.42 1.23
C ALA A 94 -17.35 9.43 0.76
N ASP A 95 -17.65 8.88 -0.41
CA ASP A 95 -19.00 8.74 -0.95
C ASP A 95 -19.90 7.85 -0.07
N ARG A 96 -19.31 6.98 0.73
CA ARG A 96 -20.00 6.14 1.73
C ARG A 96 -20.12 6.81 3.11
N ALA A 97 -19.79 8.08 3.24
CA ALA A 97 -19.72 8.81 4.50
C ALA A 97 -18.71 8.21 5.52
N THR A 98 -17.67 7.56 5.03
CA THR A 98 -16.57 6.96 5.80
C THR A 98 -15.22 7.43 5.26
N PRO A 99 -14.97 8.77 5.20
CA PRO A 99 -13.75 9.29 4.59
C PRO A 99 -12.50 8.72 5.26
N ALA A 100 -11.47 8.41 4.45
CA ALA A 100 -10.23 7.85 4.98
C ALA A 100 -9.41 8.94 5.69
N ASP A 101 -9.12 8.70 6.97
CA ASP A 101 -8.21 9.52 7.79
C ASP A 101 -6.75 9.09 7.63
N MET A 102 -6.53 7.81 7.26
CA MET A 102 -5.21 7.20 7.24
C MET A 102 -4.98 6.36 5.99
N LEU A 103 -3.79 6.48 5.41
CA LEU A 103 -3.31 5.55 4.39
C LEU A 103 -2.26 4.61 5.00
N VAL A 104 -2.41 3.33 4.77
CA VAL A 104 -1.45 2.29 5.18
C VAL A 104 -0.96 1.56 3.94
N GLY A 105 0.35 1.45 3.77
CA GLY A 105 0.90 0.75 2.61
C GLY A 105 2.02 -0.21 2.96
N HIS A 106 1.98 -1.41 2.35
CA HIS A 106 3.00 -2.42 2.52
C HIS A 106 3.89 -2.52 1.28
N SER A 107 5.21 -2.53 1.48
CA SER A 107 6.20 -2.69 0.40
C SER A 107 5.99 -1.62 -0.70
N TRP A 108 5.82 -2.00 -1.95
CA TRP A 108 5.52 -1.09 -3.06
C TRP A 108 4.23 -0.27 -2.83
N GLY A 109 3.25 -0.85 -2.12
CA GLY A 109 2.07 -0.11 -1.66
C GLY A 109 2.42 1.00 -0.67
N GLY A 110 3.50 0.83 0.13
CA GLY A 110 4.02 1.88 1.02
C GLY A 110 4.59 3.07 0.25
N ALA A 111 5.30 2.85 -0.85
CA ALA A 111 5.72 3.91 -1.75
C ALA A 111 4.51 4.62 -2.40
N ALA A 112 3.49 3.85 -2.80
CA ALA A 112 2.30 4.38 -3.46
C ALA A 112 1.44 5.25 -2.52
N VAL A 113 1.25 4.87 -1.25
CA VAL A 113 0.47 5.69 -0.29
C VAL A 113 1.15 7.02 0.02
N ILE A 114 2.50 7.09 0.05
CA ILE A 114 3.21 8.37 0.17
C ILE A 114 2.89 9.27 -1.03
N ALA A 115 2.89 8.71 -2.25
CA ALA A 115 2.62 9.47 -3.46
C ALA A 115 1.15 9.91 -3.56
N ALA A 116 0.20 9.09 -3.09
CA ALA A 116 -1.24 9.36 -3.13
C ALA A 116 -1.71 10.34 -2.05
N ALA A 117 -1.05 10.39 -0.91
CA ALA A 117 -1.56 11.04 0.31
C ALA A 117 -2.00 12.50 0.11
N ARG A 118 -1.25 13.30 -0.65
CA ARG A 118 -1.61 14.69 -0.90
C ARG A 118 -2.72 14.88 -1.94
N GLN A 119 -3.08 13.84 -2.65
CA GLN A 119 -4.15 13.81 -3.64
C GLN A 119 -5.44 13.23 -3.05
N SER A 120 -5.39 12.76 -1.80
CA SER A 120 -6.50 12.12 -1.08
C SER A 120 -7.05 13.07 -0.01
N PRO A 121 -8.10 13.86 -0.32
CA PRO A 121 -8.70 14.78 0.65
C PRO A 121 -9.21 14.03 1.89
N GLY A 122 -9.00 14.60 3.08
CA GLY A 122 -9.40 13.98 4.34
C GLY A 122 -8.31 13.14 5.00
N VAL A 123 -7.32 12.65 4.26
CA VAL A 123 -6.19 11.89 4.82
C VAL A 123 -5.34 12.78 5.73
N ARG A 124 -5.15 12.34 6.97
CA ARG A 124 -4.44 13.06 8.03
C ARG A 124 -3.16 12.38 8.47
N SER A 125 -2.94 11.13 8.07
CA SER A 125 -1.73 10.38 8.43
C SER A 125 -1.39 9.31 7.42
N VAL A 126 -0.11 8.93 7.35
CA VAL A 126 0.42 7.91 6.45
C VAL A 126 1.25 6.91 7.23
N VAL A 127 1.08 5.64 6.92
CA VAL A 127 1.87 4.54 7.49
C VAL A 127 2.49 3.71 6.38
N THR A 128 3.78 3.45 6.48
CA THR A 128 4.50 2.55 5.57
C THR A 128 5.05 1.35 6.31
N LEU A 129 4.92 0.16 5.72
CA LEU A 129 5.50 -1.08 6.21
C LEU A 129 6.46 -1.63 5.14
N ALA A 130 7.73 -1.78 5.48
CA ALA A 130 8.75 -2.34 4.60
C ALA A 130 8.80 -1.67 3.20
N ALA A 131 8.60 -0.35 3.15
CA ALA A 131 8.49 0.40 1.90
C ALA A 131 9.85 0.72 1.29
N PRO A 132 10.02 0.59 -0.05
CA PRO A 132 11.19 1.12 -0.73
C PRO A 132 11.09 2.65 -0.89
N VAL A 133 12.23 3.32 -0.87
CA VAL A 133 12.34 4.76 -1.15
C VAL A 133 12.26 5.08 -2.64
N ASP A 134 12.52 4.07 -3.49
CA ASP A 134 12.44 4.17 -4.95
C ASP A 134 11.46 3.11 -5.50
N PRO A 135 10.38 3.49 -6.19
CA PRO A 135 9.45 2.55 -6.80
C PRO A 135 10.10 1.56 -7.77
N ARG A 136 11.21 1.93 -8.40
CA ARG A 136 11.99 1.05 -9.32
C ARG A 136 12.57 -0.18 -8.65
N HIS A 137 12.59 -0.22 -7.32
CA HIS A 137 13.01 -1.40 -6.55
C HIS A 137 12.32 -2.69 -7.01
N VAL A 138 11.12 -2.63 -7.60
CA VAL A 138 10.39 -3.80 -8.10
C VAL A 138 10.97 -4.38 -9.39
N GLU A 139 11.83 -3.65 -10.13
CA GLU A 139 12.42 -4.14 -11.38
C GLU A 139 13.18 -5.45 -11.20
N LYS A 140 13.82 -5.65 -10.05
CA LYS A 140 14.50 -6.91 -9.72
C LYS A 140 13.61 -8.16 -9.76
N HIS A 141 12.29 -8.00 -9.68
CA HIS A 141 11.36 -9.12 -9.73
C HIS A 141 11.04 -9.57 -11.16
N TYR A 142 11.29 -8.71 -12.15
CA TYR A 142 11.04 -8.98 -13.56
C TYR A 142 12.26 -8.66 -14.47
N ASP A 143 13.45 -8.55 -13.88
CA ASP A 143 14.70 -8.27 -14.59
C ASP A 143 14.97 -9.25 -15.74
N ALA A 144 14.66 -10.54 -15.54
CA ALA A 144 14.84 -11.59 -16.54
C ALA A 144 14.03 -11.38 -17.84
N VAL A 145 12.98 -10.55 -17.82
CA VAL A 145 12.09 -10.31 -18.97
C VAL A 145 12.02 -8.86 -19.42
N VAL A 146 12.70 -7.94 -18.72
CA VAL A 146 12.58 -6.50 -18.96
C VAL A 146 13.08 -6.10 -20.35
N ASP A 147 14.21 -6.63 -20.81
CA ASP A 147 14.76 -6.30 -22.13
C ASP A 147 13.86 -6.78 -23.26
N ARG A 148 13.31 -7.99 -23.14
CA ARG A 148 12.31 -8.51 -24.09
C ARG A 148 11.05 -7.64 -24.07
N CYS A 149 10.55 -7.29 -22.91
CA CYS A 149 9.38 -6.41 -22.77
C CYS A 149 9.60 -5.05 -23.45
N LEU A 150 10.78 -4.45 -23.29
CA LEU A 150 11.12 -3.17 -23.90
C LEU A 150 11.31 -3.27 -25.43
N SER A 151 11.81 -4.37 -25.97
CA SER A 151 11.99 -4.57 -27.41
C SER A 151 10.69 -4.96 -28.11
N GLU A 152 9.91 -5.88 -27.52
CA GLU A 152 8.70 -6.47 -28.14
C GLU A 152 7.39 -5.77 -27.74
N GLY A 153 7.43 -4.87 -26.73
CA GLY A 153 6.26 -4.17 -26.21
C GLY A 153 5.61 -4.85 -24.99
N SER A 154 5.76 -6.17 -24.86
CA SER A 154 5.33 -6.93 -23.69
C SER A 154 6.11 -8.22 -23.55
N ALA A 155 6.08 -8.82 -22.34
CA ALA A 155 6.66 -10.13 -22.09
C ALA A 155 5.89 -10.84 -20.97
N ASP A 156 5.63 -12.11 -21.15
CA ASP A 156 5.07 -12.95 -20.10
C ASP A 156 6.14 -13.26 -19.05
N TRP A 157 5.72 -13.22 -17.79
CA TRP A 157 6.56 -13.36 -16.63
C TRP A 157 5.86 -14.21 -15.56
N MET A 158 6.58 -15.20 -15.04
CA MET A 158 6.06 -16.11 -14.01
C MET A 158 6.37 -15.55 -12.63
N VAL A 159 5.34 -15.33 -11.83
CA VAL A 159 5.47 -14.85 -10.44
C VAL A 159 4.42 -15.47 -9.53
N GLY A 160 4.86 -16.01 -8.38
CA GLY A 160 3.94 -16.60 -7.40
C GLY A 160 3.06 -17.73 -7.96
N GLY A 161 3.57 -18.51 -8.92
CA GLY A 161 2.84 -19.63 -9.54
C GLY A 161 1.81 -19.23 -10.60
N ARG A 162 1.78 -17.96 -11.03
CA ARG A 162 0.91 -17.45 -12.09
C ARG A 162 1.71 -16.70 -13.15
N THR A 163 1.22 -16.68 -14.38
CA THR A 163 1.77 -15.86 -15.46
C THR A 163 1.10 -14.49 -15.44
N LEU A 164 1.90 -13.44 -15.45
CA LEU A 164 1.47 -12.07 -15.66
C LEU A 164 2.15 -11.53 -16.92
N THR A 165 1.46 -10.66 -17.67
CA THR A 165 2.05 -9.99 -18.84
C THR A 165 2.60 -8.64 -18.40
N LEU A 166 3.92 -8.48 -18.45
CA LEU A 166 4.59 -7.18 -18.26
C LEU A 166 4.49 -6.39 -19.56
N LYS A 167 4.00 -5.15 -19.51
CA LYS A 167 3.91 -4.26 -20.67
C LYS A 167 4.99 -3.17 -20.59
N ARG A 168 5.49 -2.71 -21.76
CA ARG A 168 6.50 -1.65 -21.86
C ARG A 168 6.09 -0.40 -21.08
N ALA A 169 4.82 0.02 -21.20
CA ALA A 169 4.28 1.19 -20.52
C ALA A 169 4.43 1.09 -18.99
N PHE A 170 4.24 -0.12 -18.41
CA PHE A 170 4.45 -0.37 -16.99
C PHE A 170 5.92 -0.10 -16.58
N VAL A 171 6.87 -0.65 -17.34
CA VAL A 171 8.31 -0.48 -17.05
C VAL A 171 8.72 0.99 -17.16
N GLU A 172 8.27 1.67 -18.21
CA GLU A 172 8.58 3.08 -18.42
C GLU A 172 7.98 3.98 -17.34
N ASP A 173 6.77 3.70 -16.86
CA ASP A 173 6.14 4.43 -15.78
C ASP A 173 6.92 4.25 -14.47
N VAL A 174 7.22 3.01 -14.10
CA VAL A 174 8.02 2.70 -12.90
C VAL A 174 9.38 3.42 -12.94
N ARG A 175 10.05 3.45 -14.10
CA ARG A 175 11.34 4.14 -14.27
C ARG A 175 11.26 5.65 -14.17
N ARG A 176 10.12 6.24 -14.50
CA ARG A 176 9.86 7.69 -14.35
C ARG A 176 9.39 8.09 -12.95
N ALA A 177 8.98 7.11 -12.14
CA ALA A 177 8.48 7.39 -10.81
C ALA A 177 9.59 7.87 -9.86
N HIS A 178 9.40 9.01 -9.23
CA HIS A 178 10.33 9.60 -8.26
C HIS A 178 9.61 9.90 -6.95
N LEU A 179 10.05 9.26 -5.87
CA LEU A 179 9.38 9.37 -4.57
C LEU A 179 10.03 10.43 -3.66
N HIS A 180 11.30 10.80 -3.84
CA HIS A 180 12.02 11.70 -2.95
C HIS A 180 11.29 13.02 -2.71
N ASP A 181 10.80 13.68 -3.75
CA ASP A 181 10.10 14.96 -3.61
C ASP A 181 8.70 14.78 -3.01
N LYS A 182 8.06 13.63 -3.24
CA LYS A 182 6.79 13.28 -2.60
C LYS A 182 6.99 13.10 -1.08
N ILE A 183 8.07 12.45 -0.65
CA ILE A 183 8.41 12.28 0.77
C ILE A 183 8.69 13.65 1.42
N LYS A 184 9.54 14.49 0.80
CA LYS A 184 9.84 15.84 1.30
C LYS A 184 8.60 16.73 1.39
N GLY A 185 7.69 16.59 0.42
CA GLY A 185 6.47 17.36 0.30
C GLY A 185 5.26 16.77 1.00
N LEU A 186 5.38 15.66 1.73
CA LEU A 186 4.25 14.93 2.30
C LEU A 186 3.42 15.79 3.26
N GLN A 187 4.07 16.51 4.18
CA GLN A 187 3.45 17.43 5.15
C GLN A 187 2.33 16.80 6.00
N LEU A 188 2.36 15.49 6.16
CA LEU A 188 1.46 14.72 7.01
C LEU A 188 2.29 13.88 7.98
N PRO A 189 1.77 13.56 9.16
CA PRO A 189 2.36 12.59 10.06
C PRO A 189 2.66 11.28 9.34
N LEU A 190 3.90 10.80 9.48
CA LEU A 190 4.38 9.58 8.84
C LEU A 190 4.91 8.60 9.88
N LEU A 191 4.35 7.38 9.90
CA LEU A 191 4.89 6.23 10.62
C LEU A 191 5.58 5.29 9.64
N ILE A 192 6.82 4.94 9.94
CA ILE A 192 7.63 3.99 9.17
C ILE A 192 7.84 2.75 10.02
N LEU A 193 7.33 1.61 9.56
CA LEU A 193 7.52 0.30 10.18
C LEU A 193 8.43 -0.54 9.27
N HIS A 194 9.56 -1.04 9.81
CA HIS A 194 10.50 -1.81 8.99
C HIS A 194 11.25 -2.84 9.84
N SER A 195 11.50 -4.02 9.27
CA SER A 195 12.33 -5.03 9.92
C SER A 195 13.81 -4.80 9.63
N PRO A 196 14.70 -4.85 10.64
CA PRO A 196 16.14 -4.74 10.40
C PRO A 196 16.71 -5.91 9.60
N THR A 197 15.98 -7.03 9.53
CA THR A 197 16.39 -8.25 8.82
C THR A 197 15.58 -8.49 7.55
N ASP A 198 14.93 -7.45 7.01
CA ASP A 198 14.22 -7.53 5.73
C ASP A 198 15.21 -7.70 4.58
N ASN A 199 15.17 -8.88 3.92
CA ASN A 199 16.04 -9.22 2.80
C ASN A 199 15.44 -8.84 1.43
N THR A 200 14.21 -8.32 1.41
CA THR A 200 13.53 -7.90 0.17
C THR A 200 13.68 -6.40 -0.03
N VAL A 201 13.37 -5.61 0.98
CA VAL A 201 13.60 -4.17 1.04
C VAL A 201 14.47 -3.90 2.25
N GLY A 202 15.74 -3.56 2.06
CA GLY A 202 16.67 -3.35 3.15
C GLY A 202 16.28 -2.18 4.06
N ILE A 203 16.69 -2.25 5.31
CA ILE A 203 16.37 -1.26 6.38
C ILE A 203 16.85 0.16 6.03
N GLU A 204 17.86 0.30 5.18
CA GLU A 204 18.35 1.59 4.68
C GLU A 204 17.25 2.42 4.00
N ASN A 205 16.25 1.77 3.38
CA ASN A 205 15.08 2.46 2.80
C ASN A 205 14.27 3.20 3.87
N ALA A 206 14.02 2.57 5.02
CA ALA A 206 13.35 3.22 6.15
C ALA A 206 14.14 4.42 6.68
N SER A 207 15.45 4.28 6.78
CA SER A 207 16.35 5.35 7.21
C SER A 207 16.32 6.53 6.24
N GLU A 208 16.33 6.26 4.94
CA GLU A 208 16.28 7.29 3.91
C GLU A 208 14.90 7.98 3.86
N ILE A 209 13.79 7.24 3.92
CA ILE A 209 12.44 7.82 4.03
C ILE A 209 12.35 8.71 5.26
N PHE A 210 12.85 8.24 6.42
CA PHE A 210 12.86 9.03 7.65
C PHE A 210 13.70 10.31 7.49
N ARG A 211 14.87 10.24 6.86
CA ARG A 211 15.74 11.39 6.63
C ARG A 211 15.08 12.46 5.73
N LEU A 212 14.35 12.02 4.69
CA LEU A 212 13.70 12.90 3.72
C LEU A 212 12.40 13.52 4.25
N ALA A 213 11.63 12.78 5.02
CA ALA A 213 10.33 13.22 5.54
C ALA A 213 10.48 14.39 6.53
N ARG A 214 9.47 15.24 6.59
CA ARG A 214 9.35 16.30 7.62
C ARG A 214 8.64 15.78 8.85
N HIS A 215 8.80 16.46 9.99
CA HIS A 215 8.03 16.17 11.19
C HIS A 215 6.55 16.57 11.02
N PRO A 216 5.62 15.84 11.69
CA PRO A 216 5.86 14.69 12.56
C PRO A 216 6.18 13.42 11.78
N ARG A 217 7.23 12.72 12.18
CA ARG A 217 7.66 11.44 11.60
C ARG A 217 8.14 10.51 12.70
N SER A 218 7.79 9.24 12.59
CA SER A 218 8.15 8.20 13.54
C SER A 218 8.71 6.99 12.81
N VAL A 219 9.63 6.28 13.44
CA VAL A 219 10.12 4.98 12.95
C VAL A 219 10.01 3.95 14.07
N VAL A 220 9.53 2.78 13.74
CA VAL A 220 9.46 1.64 14.67
C VAL A 220 10.05 0.42 13.99
N SER A 221 11.02 -0.20 14.65
CA SER A 221 11.62 -1.44 14.20
C SER A 221 10.70 -2.63 14.46
N LEU A 222 10.50 -3.47 13.43
CA LEU A 222 9.76 -4.72 13.50
C LEU A 222 10.74 -5.90 13.62
N GLU A 223 11.53 -5.93 14.70
CA GLU A 223 12.50 -7.00 14.92
C GLU A 223 11.87 -8.38 14.78
N GLY A 224 12.57 -9.29 14.10
CA GLY A 224 12.14 -10.67 13.89
C GLY A 224 11.01 -10.85 12.90
N SER A 225 10.61 -9.77 12.20
CA SER A 225 9.61 -9.86 11.14
C SER A 225 10.26 -10.13 9.77
N ASP A 226 9.61 -10.98 8.97
CA ASP A 226 9.93 -11.12 7.55
C ASP A 226 9.24 -10.02 6.72
N HIS A 227 9.65 -9.85 5.46
CA HIS A 227 9.10 -8.82 4.56
C HIS A 227 7.58 -8.89 4.42
N LEU A 228 7.01 -10.09 4.37
CA LEU A 228 5.57 -10.32 4.12
C LEU A 228 4.75 -10.42 5.40
N LEU A 229 5.38 -10.32 6.58
CA LEU A 229 4.73 -10.47 7.90
C LEU A 229 3.97 -11.81 8.01
N THR A 230 4.60 -12.89 7.53
CA THR A 230 3.94 -14.21 7.42
C THR A 230 3.87 -14.94 8.74
N ALA A 231 4.90 -14.83 9.59
CA ALA A 231 4.96 -15.56 10.84
C ALA A 231 3.86 -15.09 11.82
N ARG A 232 3.50 -16.01 12.71
CA ARG A 232 2.42 -15.81 13.68
C ARG A 232 2.67 -14.55 14.52
N GLY A 233 1.68 -13.65 14.55
CA GLY A 233 1.69 -12.45 15.40
C GLY A 233 2.39 -11.23 14.79
N GLN A 234 3.23 -11.35 13.76
CA GLN A 234 3.95 -10.20 13.16
C GLN A 234 3.00 -9.12 12.66
N ALA A 235 2.03 -9.48 11.82
CA ALA A 235 1.06 -8.54 11.28
C ALA A 235 0.14 -7.95 12.36
N HIS A 236 -0.27 -8.74 13.36
CA HIS A 236 -1.06 -8.24 14.49
C HIS A 236 -0.25 -7.26 15.36
N ARG A 237 1.05 -7.53 15.59
CA ARG A 237 1.94 -6.58 16.28
C ARG A 237 2.01 -5.26 15.52
N ALA A 238 2.21 -5.30 14.20
CA ALA A 238 2.22 -4.11 13.37
C ALA A 238 0.89 -3.35 13.45
N GLY A 239 -0.25 -4.04 13.36
CA GLY A 239 -1.58 -3.44 13.50
C GLY A 239 -1.77 -2.71 14.83
N ARG A 240 -1.37 -3.32 15.97
CA ARG A 240 -1.46 -2.65 17.28
C ARG A 240 -0.57 -1.41 17.38
N ILE A 241 0.65 -1.45 16.82
CA ILE A 241 1.54 -0.28 16.78
C ILE A 241 0.90 0.84 15.97
N ILE A 242 0.34 0.52 14.80
CA ILE A 242 -0.36 1.49 13.94
C ILE A 242 -1.54 2.09 14.70
N GLY A 243 -2.40 1.26 15.31
CA GLY A 243 -3.58 1.71 16.04
C GLY A 243 -3.24 2.66 17.20
N ALA A 244 -2.23 2.32 17.99
CA ALA A 244 -1.76 3.17 19.09
C ALA A 244 -1.13 4.48 18.61
N TRP A 245 -0.37 4.46 17.52
CA TRP A 245 0.22 5.67 16.95
C TRP A 245 -0.82 6.59 16.31
N ALA A 246 -1.83 5.99 15.67
CA ALA A 246 -2.88 6.72 14.97
C ALA A 246 -3.79 7.55 15.88
N ASP A 247 -3.87 7.22 17.19
CA ASP A 247 -4.71 7.94 18.16
C ASP A 247 -4.51 9.45 18.14
N ALA A 248 -3.29 9.90 17.91
CA ALA A 248 -2.99 11.33 17.85
C ALA A 248 -3.49 12.04 16.57
N TYR A 249 -3.95 11.28 15.56
CA TYR A 249 -4.25 11.78 14.22
C TYR A 249 -5.64 11.39 13.71
N LEU A 250 -6.35 10.55 14.43
CA LEU A 250 -7.77 10.25 14.17
C LEU A 250 -8.64 11.31 14.83
N GLY A 251 -9.90 11.46 14.39
CA GLY A 251 -10.85 12.32 15.07
C GLY A 251 -11.15 11.84 16.49
N ASP A 252 -11.60 12.75 17.34
CA ASP A 252 -12.22 12.35 18.61
C ASP A 252 -13.44 11.47 18.31
N PRO A 253 -13.66 10.40 19.10
CA PRO A 253 -14.77 9.48 18.91
C PRO A 253 -16.13 10.15 19.08
#